data_7215a431887980f25e8f96cd5e71103c
#
_entry.id   7215a431887980f25e8f96cd5e71103c
#
_cell.length_a   1.000
_cell.length_b   1.000
_cell.length_c   1.000
_cell.angle_alpha   90.00
_cell.angle_beta   90.00
_cell.angle_gamma   90.00
#
_symmetry.space_group_name_H-M   'P 1'
#
loop_
_entity.id
_entity.type
_entity.pdbx_description
1 polymer ?
#
loop_
_entity_poly.entity_id
_entity_poly.type
_entity_poly.pdbx_seq_one_letter_code
_entity_poly.pdbx_strand_id
1 'polypeptide(L)'
;MKSSRKLLSLIIVLGVTAAVYFFGYLPRERTTKQLVAAAAARRITPPLVNAAAVKRAATTTELLLPGNVTPITEAYIFARAAGYLKRRYVDIGDRVRAGQKLADIEAPDLDQQVSQSRAALAQAEGQLGQAQATLVQLIATRDLAAITWERYKVLTVKGAVSRQDGDNQATAAKTAEANVVAQQKTVRAMEEFVRASQATLDRLLALQGYEQVTAPFDGIITARNVDVGALISATGSSLGPARSNAAGPSDVPSGGEIFRLAEIGKLRILIAVPQTNAPGVRVGQAATVTVQQIPNLKFNGKVTRTSSSLDAQSRTLLTEVDVDNPAGALLPGMYALVSFITDRPDPPFLVPDAALVVKSSGPVLAVLLPLTLDEQQKASAEGIDPATLARVRRVHFQTVAPGRDYGIELEILDGLKVGQEVAMDPTDAVQEGALVQVASPNSNQAAAKASQKE
;
A
#
# COMPACT_ATOMS: atom_id res chain seq x y z
N MET A 1 42.51 -109.74 26.69
CA MET A 1 41.35 -108.84 26.38
C MET A 1 41.56 -107.35 26.72
N LYS A 2 42.72 -106.78 26.93
CA LYS A 2 42.98 -105.34 27.24
C LYS A 2 43.46 -104.52 26.02
N SER A 3 43.95 -105.15 24.92
CA SER A 3 44.50 -104.45 23.74
C SER A 3 43.45 -103.94 22.76
N SER A 4 42.37 -104.71 22.55
CA SER A 4 41.34 -104.38 21.57
C SER A 4 40.46 -103.12 21.94
N ARG A 5 40.31 -102.88 23.25
CA ARG A 5 39.56 -101.71 23.72
C ARG A 5 40.29 -100.36 23.49
N LYS A 6 41.65 -100.40 23.52
CA LYS A 6 42.49 -99.22 23.25
C LYS A 6 42.47 -98.84 21.75
N LEU A 7 42.44 -99.87 20.88
CA LEU A 7 42.38 -99.62 19.43
C LEU A 7 41.02 -99.06 19.00
N LEU A 8 39.92 -99.53 19.64
CA LEU A 8 38.58 -99.08 19.36
C LEU A 8 38.39 -97.60 19.81
N SER A 9 38.95 -97.23 20.98
CA SER A 9 38.91 -95.87 21.46
C SER A 9 39.74 -94.92 20.60
N LEU A 10 40.85 -95.36 20.03
CA LEU A 10 41.66 -94.54 19.12
C LEU A 10 40.91 -94.23 17.80
N ILE A 11 40.24 -95.24 17.26
CA ILE A 11 39.42 -95.07 16.02
C ILE A 11 38.28 -94.14 16.24
N ILE A 12 37.57 -94.18 17.40
CA ILE A 12 36.50 -93.31 17.76
C ILE A 12 37.01 -91.86 17.90
N VAL A 13 38.12 -91.65 18.55
CA VAL A 13 38.70 -90.30 18.69
C VAL A 13 39.15 -89.77 17.32
N LEU A 14 39.72 -90.61 16.45
CA LEU A 14 40.13 -90.19 15.12
C LEU A 14 38.88 -89.87 14.25
N GLY A 15 37.79 -90.62 14.37
CA GLY A 15 36.51 -90.34 13.71
C GLY A 15 35.86 -89.08 14.16
N VAL A 16 35.86 -88.78 15.47
CA VAL A 16 35.32 -87.55 16.05
C VAL A 16 36.19 -86.38 15.61
N THR A 17 37.47 -86.43 15.62
CA THR A 17 38.38 -85.35 15.16
C THR A 17 38.23 -85.12 13.65
N ALA A 18 38.08 -86.14 12.84
CA ALA A 18 37.80 -86.03 11.43
C ALA A 18 36.42 -85.42 11.16
N ALA A 19 35.39 -85.78 11.92
CA ALA A 19 34.08 -85.24 11.83
C ALA A 19 34.03 -83.73 12.21
N VAL A 20 34.71 -83.35 13.30
CA VAL A 20 34.84 -81.92 13.70
C VAL A 20 35.65 -81.15 12.67
N TYR A 21 36.66 -81.71 12.07
CA TYR A 21 37.45 -81.07 11.02
C TYR A 21 36.62 -80.92 9.74
N PHE A 22 35.90 -81.94 9.31
CA PHE A 22 35.13 -81.91 8.03
C PHE A 22 33.79 -81.13 8.14
N PHE A 23 33.11 -81.27 9.26
CA PHE A 23 31.81 -80.60 9.46
C PHE A 23 31.86 -79.24 10.17
N GLY A 24 32.93 -79.02 10.97
CA GLY A 24 33.04 -77.77 11.74
C GLY A 24 34.06 -76.80 11.16
N TYR A 25 35.23 -77.21 10.75
CA TYR A 25 36.30 -76.30 10.34
C TYR A 25 36.21 -75.91 8.84
N LEU A 26 36.06 -76.89 7.96
CA LEU A 26 36.01 -76.71 6.51
C LEU A 26 34.83 -75.78 6.04
N PRO A 27 33.57 -75.91 6.53
CA PRO A 27 32.56 -75.08 6.12
C PRO A 27 32.75 -73.63 6.64
N ARG A 28 33.31 -73.44 7.83
CA ARG A 28 33.61 -72.07 8.35
C ARG A 28 34.71 -71.40 7.52
N GLU A 29 35.71 -72.09 7.08
CA GLU A 29 36.79 -71.53 6.25
C GLU A 29 36.25 -71.12 4.83
N ARG A 30 35.34 -71.92 4.30
CA ARG A 30 34.67 -71.59 3.03
C ARG A 30 33.73 -70.38 3.15
N THR A 31 32.98 -70.31 4.24
CA THR A 31 32.06 -69.12 4.47
C THR A 31 32.87 -67.85 4.79
N THR A 32 34.00 -67.97 5.56
CA THR A 32 34.84 -66.78 5.77
C THR A 32 35.54 -66.33 4.49
N LYS A 33 36.03 -67.25 3.66
CA LYS A 33 36.62 -66.90 2.35
C LYS A 33 35.58 -66.30 1.39
N GLN A 34 34.33 -66.79 1.40
CA GLN A 34 33.24 -66.24 0.64
C GLN A 34 32.79 -64.85 1.14
N LEU A 35 32.75 -64.66 2.47
CA LEU A 35 32.44 -63.37 3.08
C LEU A 35 33.56 -62.35 2.84
N VAL A 36 34.83 -62.75 2.92
CA VAL A 36 35.95 -61.85 2.61
C VAL A 36 35.98 -61.52 1.11
N ALA A 37 35.73 -62.50 0.23
CA ALA A 37 35.60 -62.22 -1.23
C ALA A 37 34.42 -61.35 -1.58
N ALA A 38 33.27 -61.59 -0.93
CA ALA A 38 32.07 -60.73 -1.11
C ALA A 38 32.30 -59.32 -0.53
N ALA A 39 33.01 -59.18 0.60
CA ALA A 39 33.40 -57.89 1.15
C ALA A 39 34.41 -57.13 0.27
N ALA A 40 35.35 -57.86 -0.33
CA ALA A 40 36.32 -57.33 -1.30
C ALA A 40 35.62 -56.89 -2.59
N ALA A 41 34.67 -57.69 -3.12
CA ALA A 41 33.87 -57.33 -4.29
C ALA A 41 32.99 -56.09 -4.05
N ARG A 42 32.43 -55.92 -2.83
CA ARG A 42 31.67 -54.70 -2.45
C ARG A 42 32.57 -53.46 -2.33
N ARG A 43 33.85 -53.58 -2.06
CA ARG A 43 34.80 -52.47 -2.05
C ARG A 43 35.17 -51.97 -3.44
N ILE A 44 35.02 -52.79 -4.46
CA ILE A 44 35.41 -52.47 -5.85
C ILE A 44 34.31 -51.70 -6.59
N THR A 45 33.05 -51.86 -6.19
CA THR A 45 31.94 -51.11 -6.82
C THR A 45 31.57 -49.88 -5.98
N PRO A 46 31.80 -48.64 -6.50
CA PRO A 46 31.39 -47.44 -5.80
C PRO A 46 29.87 -47.42 -5.54
N PRO A 47 29.41 -47.00 -4.35
CA PRO A 47 27.99 -46.94 -4.04
C PRO A 47 27.25 -46.02 -5.03
N LEU A 48 26.05 -46.47 -5.43
CA LEU A 48 25.20 -45.73 -6.36
C LEU A 48 24.50 -44.60 -5.61
N VAL A 49 24.60 -43.36 -6.12
CA VAL A 49 23.94 -42.16 -5.58
C VAL A 49 23.18 -41.45 -6.66
N ASN A 50 22.03 -40.93 -6.29
CA ASN A 50 21.28 -40.01 -7.15
C ASN A 50 21.94 -38.63 -7.08
N ALA A 51 22.14 -37.98 -8.23
CA ALA A 51 22.70 -36.64 -8.30
C ALA A 51 21.69 -35.66 -8.82
N ALA A 52 21.69 -34.46 -8.28
CA ALA A 52 20.94 -33.32 -8.77
C ALA A 52 21.90 -32.19 -9.16
N ALA A 53 21.65 -31.57 -10.31
CA ALA A 53 22.40 -30.41 -10.75
C ALA A 53 21.93 -29.17 -9.98
N VAL A 54 22.88 -28.38 -9.51
CA VAL A 54 22.64 -27.07 -8.86
C VAL A 54 22.13 -26.11 -9.92
N LYS A 55 20.94 -25.57 -9.67
CA LYS A 55 20.29 -24.57 -10.54
C LYS A 55 20.35 -23.21 -9.87
N ARG A 56 20.29 -22.13 -10.65
CA ARG A 56 20.02 -20.80 -10.10
C ARG A 56 18.52 -20.59 -9.96
N ALA A 57 18.11 -19.94 -8.87
CA ALA A 57 16.75 -19.46 -8.69
C ALA A 57 16.38 -18.44 -9.77
N ALA A 58 15.11 -18.12 -9.89
CA ALA A 58 14.66 -17.06 -10.77
C ALA A 58 15.27 -15.70 -10.36
N THR A 59 15.59 -14.88 -11.35
CA THR A 59 16.10 -13.50 -11.15
C THR A 59 15.02 -12.55 -10.59
N THR A 60 13.79 -13.02 -10.50
CA THR A 60 12.66 -12.28 -9.92
C THR A 60 12.04 -13.08 -8.79
N THR A 61 11.56 -12.40 -7.78
CA THR A 61 10.80 -13.01 -6.68
C THR A 61 9.49 -12.26 -6.47
N GLU A 62 8.47 -13.00 -6.10
CA GLU A 62 7.19 -12.43 -5.71
C GLU A 62 7.24 -12.02 -4.24
N LEU A 63 7.00 -10.74 -3.98
CA LEU A 63 6.89 -10.17 -2.64
C LEU A 63 5.42 -9.91 -2.34
N LEU A 64 4.85 -10.69 -1.44
CA LEU A 64 3.45 -10.56 -1.01
C LEU A 64 3.40 -9.80 0.31
N LEU A 65 2.74 -8.64 0.30
CA LEU A 65 2.60 -7.78 1.48
C LEU A 65 1.15 -7.39 1.73
N PRO A 66 0.76 -7.29 3.00
CA PRO A 66 -0.55 -6.80 3.38
C PRO A 66 -0.65 -5.28 3.22
N GLY A 67 -1.85 -4.80 2.87
CA GLY A 67 -2.15 -3.39 2.77
C GLY A 67 -3.61 -3.07 3.10
N ASN A 68 -3.86 -1.84 3.52
CA ASN A 68 -5.20 -1.34 3.80
C ASN A 68 -5.72 -0.55 2.60
N VAL A 69 -6.93 -0.88 2.17
CA VAL A 69 -7.63 -0.17 1.10
C VAL A 69 -8.22 1.11 1.66
N THR A 70 -7.85 2.25 1.09
CA THR A 70 -8.36 3.58 1.46
C THR A 70 -8.85 4.32 0.22
N PRO A 71 -9.82 5.22 0.34
CA PRO A 71 -10.20 6.07 -0.78
C PRO A 71 -9.07 7.04 -1.12
N ILE A 72 -8.95 7.45 -2.39
CA ILE A 72 -8.02 8.51 -2.78
C ILE A 72 -8.47 9.85 -2.22
N THR A 73 -9.79 10.13 -2.32
CA THR A 73 -10.41 11.34 -1.83
C THR A 73 -11.49 10.97 -0.82
N GLU A 74 -11.38 11.52 0.38
CA GLU A 74 -12.38 11.42 1.43
C GLU A 74 -12.66 12.81 2.00
N ALA A 75 -13.92 13.16 2.19
CA ALA A 75 -14.32 14.42 2.79
C ALA A 75 -15.25 14.18 3.97
N TYR A 76 -14.91 14.85 5.06
CA TYR A 76 -15.78 15.01 6.22
C TYR A 76 -16.61 16.27 6.01
N ILE A 77 -17.93 16.12 5.84
CA ILE A 77 -18.83 17.20 5.54
C ILE A 77 -19.41 17.76 6.83
N PHE A 78 -19.07 19.00 7.13
CA PHE A 78 -19.53 19.72 8.33
C PHE A 78 -20.58 20.76 7.94
N ALA A 79 -21.49 21.06 8.88
CA ALA A 79 -22.37 22.21 8.74
C ALA A 79 -21.57 23.50 8.90
N ARG A 80 -21.87 24.48 8.04
CA ARG A 80 -21.34 25.84 8.12
C ARG A 80 -22.36 26.85 8.65
N ALA A 81 -23.65 26.45 8.70
CA ALA A 81 -24.74 27.19 9.34
C ALA A 81 -25.20 26.44 10.59
N ALA A 82 -25.50 27.17 11.67
CA ALA A 82 -26.15 26.64 12.87
C ALA A 82 -27.68 26.63 12.69
N GLY A 83 -28.32 25.54 13.10
CA GLY A 83 -29.77 25.39 12.96
C GLY A 83 -30.22 23.95 13.19
N TYR A 84 -31.46 23.66 12.82
CA TYR A 84 -32.01 22.29 12.90
C TYR A 84 -31.94 21.62 11.53
N LEU A 85 -31.59 20.32 11.47
CA LEU A 85 -31.66 19.54 10.24
C LEU A 85 -33.13 19.38 9.84
N LYS A 86 -33.58 20.15 8.85
CA LYS A 86 -34.97 20.13 8.37
C LYS A 86 -35.27 18.92 7.53
N ARG A 87 -34.39 18.61 6.57
CA ARG A 87 -34.58 17.54 5.59
C ARG A 87 -33.27 16.94 5.17
N ARG A 88 -33.27 15.64 4.97
CA ARG A 88 -32.15 14.85 4.45
C ARG A 88 -32.57 14.21 3.12
N TYR A 89 -31.70 14.26 2.12
CA TYR A 89 -31.97 13.76 0.76
C TYR A 89 -31.19 12.50 0.43
N VAL A 90 -30.18 12.12 1.25
CA VAL A 90 -29.27 11.00 1.02
C VAL A 90 -29.09 10.18 2.29
N ASP A 91 -28.73 8.91 2.13
CA ASP A 91 -28.39 8.02 3.24
C ASP A 91 -27.07 7.28 3.01
N ILE A 92 -26.63 6.48 4.00
CA ILE A 92 -25.43 5.66 3.89
C ILE A 92 -25.56 4.71 2.70
N GLY A 93 -24.52 4.67 1.85
CA GLY A 93 -24.48 3.85 0.65
C GLY A 93 -24.97 4.56 -0.62
N ASP A 94 -25.58 5.75 -0.51
CA ASP A 94 -26.06 6.51 -1.67
C ASP A 94 -24.91 7.10 -2.47
N ARG A 95 -25.02 7.00 -3.80
CA ARG A 95 -24.12 7.66 -4.73
C ARG A 95 -24.58 9.09 -4.98
N VAL A 96 -23.65 10.02 -4.83
CA VAL A 96 -23.90 11.46 -5.01
C VAL A 96 -22.95 12.06 -6.03
N ARG A 97 -23.42 13.15 -6.68
CA ARG A 97 -22.62 13.93 -7.62
C ARG A 97 -22.15 15.24 -6.98
N ALA A 98 -21.05 15.78 -7.49
CA ALA A 98 -20.59 17.11 -7.10
C ALA A 98 -21.72 18.15 -7.22
N GLY A 99 -21.89 18.98 -6.19
CA GLY A 99 -22.96 19.97 -6.10
C GLY A 99 -24.35 19.42 -5.75
N GLN A 100 -24.54 18.10 -5.66
CA GLN A 100 -25.81 17.51 -5.25
C GLN A 100 -26.15 17.90 -3.82
N LYS A 101 -27.39 18.30 -3.57
CA LYS A 101 -27.90 18.63 -2.24
C LYS A 101 -28.03 17.36 -1.41
N LEU A 102 -27.43 17.38 -0.22
CA LEU A 102 -27.40 16.27 0.74
C LEU A 102 -28.42 16.50 1.86
N ALA A 103 -28.51 17.73 2.35
CA ALA A 103 -29.40 18.10 3.44
C ALA A 103 -29.76 19.59 3.42
N ASP A 104 -30.88 19.94 4.05
CA ASP A 104 -31.30 21.31 4.35
C ASP A 104 -31.26 21.53 5.87
N ILE A 105 -30.66 22.64 6.25
CA ILE A 105 -30.62 23.15 7.63
C ILE A 105 -31.63 24.31 7.70
N GLU A 106 -32.45 24.34 8.72
CA GLU A 106 -33.38 25.44 9.00
C GLU A 106 -32.75 26.32 10.08
N ALA A 107 -32.46 27.58 9.71
CA ALA A 107 -31.83 28.57 10.58
C ALA A 107 -32.71 29.84 10.66
N PRO A 108 -33.86 29.83 11.40
CA PRO A 108 -34.82 30.93 11.44
C PRO A 108 -34.19 32.25 11.87
N ASP A 109 -33.23 32.24 12.75
CA ASP A 109 -32.53 33.45 13.20
C ASP A 109 -31.71 34.09 12.06
N LEU A 110 -31.09 33.30 11.20
CA LEU A 110 -30.36 33.79 10.04
C LEU A 110 -31.34 34.38 8.98
N ASP A 111 -32.45 33.71 8.75
CA ASP A 111 -33.52 34.22 7.84
C ASP A 111 -34.03 35.59 8.29
N GLN A 112 -34.25 35.80 9.61
CA GLN A 112 -34.64 37.09 10.16
C GLN A 112 -33.53 38.13 10.01
N GLN A 113 -32.26 37.78 10.21
CA GLN A 113 -31.12 38.68 10.00
C GLN A 113 -31.00 39.13 8.54
N VAL A 114 -31.21 38.22 7.58
CA VAL A 114 -31.24 38.54 6.14
C VAL A 114 -32.40 39.50 5.83
N SER A 115 -33.58 39.23 6.38
CA SER A 115 -34.77 40.12 6.21
C SER A 115 -34.51 41.52 6.78
N GLN A 116 -33.92 41.61 8.00
CA GLN A 116 -33.56 42.88 8.60
C GLN A 116 -32.52 43.65 7.77
N SER A 117 -31.49 42.95 7.25
CA SER A 117 -30.46 43.56 6.42
C SER A 117 -31.00 44.09 5.09
N ARG A 118 -31.99 43.38 4.47
CA ARG A 118 -32.70 43.87 3.28
C ARG A 118 -33.43 45.12 3.56
N ALA A 119 -34.14 45.22 4.71
CA ALA A 119 -34.85 46.44 5.10
C ALA A 119 -33.86 47.60 5.37
N ALA A 120 -32.70 47.32 5.97
CA ALA A 120 -31.66 48.33 6.19
C ALA A 120 -31.08 48.88 4.86
N LEU A 121 -30.86 47.99 3.87
CA LEU A 121 -30.46 48.42 2.53
C LEU A 121 -31.49 49.29 1.87
N ALA A 122 -32.76 48.91 1.88
CA ALA A 122 -33.85 49.71 1.32
C ALA A 122 -33.97 51.11 1.99
N GLN A 123 -33.74 51.18 3.30
CA GLN A 123 -33.68 52.46 4.02
C GLN A 123 -32.49 53.32 3.55
N ALA A 124 -31.31 52.73 3.36
CA ALA A 124 -30.12 53.44 2.87
C ALA A 124 -30.35 53.99 1.43
N GLU A 125 -30.97 53.19 0.55
CA GLU A 125 -31.33 53.58 -0.80
C GLU A 125 -32.35 54.75 -0.80
N GLY A 126 -33.32 54.71 0.12
CA GLY A 126 -34.29 55.81 0.29
C GLY A 126 -33.59 57.11 0.73
N GLN A 127 -32.61 57.03 1.65
CA GLN A 127 -31.85 58.21 2.09
C GLN A 127 -30.95 58.75 0.96
N LEU A 128 -30.35 57.91 0.13
CA LEU A 128 -29.63 58.33 -1.07
C LEU A 128 -30.55 59.05 -2.06
N GLY A 129 -31.76 58.51 -2.32
CA GLY A 129 -32.75 59.16 -3.18
C GLY A 129 -33.16 60.56 -2.68
N GLN A 130 -33.32 60.69 -1.36
CA GLN A 130 -33.63 62.00 -0.76
C GLN A 130 -32.46 63.00 -0.93
N ALA A 131 -31.21 62.55 -0.68
CA ALA A 131 -30.02 63.37 -0.86
C ALA A 131 -29.83 63.80 -2.32
N GLN A 132 -30.13 62.94 -3.28
CA GLN A 132 -30.09 63.21 -4.71
C GLN A 132 -31.18 64.24 -5.12
N ALA A 133 -32.39 64.09 -4.61
CA ALA A 133 -33.45 65.03 -4.85
C ALA A 133 -33.11 66.45 -4.33
N THR A 134 -32.50 66.51 -3.11
CA THR A 134 -32.02 67.79 -2.55
C THR A 134 -30.86 68.35 -3.40
N LEU A 135 -30.00 67.56 -3.95
CA LEU A 135 -28.92 68.00 -4.86
C LEU A 135 -29.54 68.67 -6.12
N VAL A 136 -30.53 68.04 -6.73
CA VAL A 136 -31.26 68.62 -7.91
C VAL A 136 -31.86 69.97 -7.60
N GLN A 137 -32.50 70.12 -6.41
CA GLN A 137 -33.05 71.39 -5.95
C GLN A 137 -32.00 72.48 -5.80
N LEU A 138 -30.87 72.13 -5.18
CA LEU A 138 -29.73 73.05 -4.96
C LEU A 138 -29.07 73.46 -6.28
N ILE A 139 -28.96 72.57 -7.24
CA ILE A 139 -28.49 72.86 -8.61
C ILE A 139 -29.38 73.92 -9.26
N ALA A 140 -30.66 73.70 -9.21
CA ALA A 140 -31.63 74.72 -9.77
C ALA A 140 -31.49 76.06 -9.09
N THR A 141 -31.29 76.11 -7.74
CA THR A 141 -31.05 77.33 -6.96
C THR A 141 -29.75 78.01 -7.39
N ARG A 142 -28.64 77.25 -7.52
CA ARG A 142 -27.33 77.72 -7.99
C ARG A 142 -27.48 78.37 -9.40
N ASP A 143 -28.16 77.68 -10.32
CA ASP A 143 -28.33 78.12 -11.69
C ASP A 143 -29.08 79.47 -11.75
N LEU A 144 -30.17 79.63 -10.95
CA LEU A 144 -30.89 80.91 -10.80
C LEU A 144 -29.98 82.00 -10.24
N ALA A 145 -29.21 81.70 -9.19
CA ALA A 145 -28.26 82.67 -8.57
C ALA A 145 -27.14 83.04 -9.55
N ALA A 146 -26.64 82.15 -10.31
CA ALA A 146 -25.61 82.40 -11.35
C ALA A 146 -26.13 83.32 -12.46
N ILE A 147 -27.30 82.99 -13.01
CA ILE A 147 -27.92 83.83 -14.05
C ILE A 147 -28.21 85.25 -13.48
N THR A 148 -28.71 85.36 -12.25
CA THR A 148 -28.97 86.64 -11.61
C THR A 148 -27.68 87.43 -11.41
N TRP A 149 -26.59 86.79 -10.94
CA TRP A 149 -25.29 87.40 -10.80
C TRP A 149 -24.75 87.95 -12.14
N GLU A 150 -24.77 87.15 -13.21
CA GLU A 150 -24.31 87.63 -14.53
C GLU A 150 -25.14 88.81 -15.05
N ARG A 151 -26.42 88.88 -14.77
CA ARG A 151 -27.26 90.03 -15.09
C ARG A 151 -26.84 91.26 -14.27
N TYR A 152 -26.70 91.13 -12.96
CA TYR A 152 -26.27 92.22 -12.06
C TYR A 152 -24.84 92.70 -12.35
N LYS A 153 -23.91 91.87 -12.70
CA LYS A 153 -22.57 92.20 -13.14
C LYS A 153 -22.56 93.19 -14.32
N VAL A 154 -23.39 92.98 -15.29
CA VAL A 154 -23.56 93.88 -16.46
C VAL A 154 -24.23 95.20 -16.05
N LEU A 155 -25.22 95.21 -15.20
CA LEU A 155 -25.89 96.37 -14.72
C LEU A 155 -25.02 97.26 -13.82
N THR A 156 -24.17 96.69 -12.98
CA THR A 156 -23.19 97.40 -12.12
C THR A 156 -22.15 98.09 -12.98
N VAL A 157 -21.62 97.42 -14.04
CA VAL A 157 -20.67 98.09 -14.98
C VAL A 157 -21.35 99.28 -15.70
N LYS A 158 -22.62 99.22 -16.02
CA LYS A 158 -23.36 100.27 -16.65
C LYS A 158 -23.82 101.37 -15.64
N GLY A 159 -23.52 101.23 -14.35
CA GLY A 159 -23.96 102.19 -13.32
C GLY A 159 -25.43 102.15 -12.96
N ALA A 160 -26.19 101.16 -13.41
CA ALA A 160 -27.63 101.02 -13.22
C ALA A 160 -28.08 100.46 -11.86
N VAL A 161 -27.16 99.85 -11.13
CA VAL A 161 -27.28 99.28 -9.74
C VAL A 161 -26.06 99.59 -8.89
N SER A 162 -26.24 99.60 -7.57
CA SER A 162 -25.10 99.85 -6.62
C SER A 162 -24.06 98.79 -6.65
N ARG A 163 -22.80 99.11 -6.34
CA ARG A 163 -21.70 98.07 -6.19
C ARG A 163 -22.04 97.07 -5.11
N GLN A 164 -22.68 97.55 -4.02
CA GLN A 164 -23.09 96.67 -2.91
C GLN A 164 -24.09 95.61 -3.35
N ASP A 165 -25.04 95.97 -4.21
CA ASP A 165 -26.02 95.00 -4.75
C ASP A 165 -25.35 93.99 -5.64
N GLY A 166 -24.33 94.39 -6.44
CA GLY A 166 -23.51 93.47 -7.22
C GLY A 166 -22.72 92.48 -6.34
N ASP A 167 -22.07 92.99 -5.31
CA ASP A 167 -21.30 92.18 -4.36
C ASP A 167 -22.20 91.21 -3.58
N ASN A 168 -23.40 91.58 -3.22
CA ASN A 168 -24.39 90.74 -2.59
C ASN A 168 -24.81 89.57 -3.51
N GLN A 169 -25.09 89.84 -4.80
CA GLN A 169 -25.44 88.82 -5.75
C GLN A 169 -24.26 87.89 -6.08
N ALA A 170 -23.03 88.45 -6.13
CA ALA A 170 -21.80 87.62 -6.28
C ALA A 170 -21.61 86.65 -5.10
N THR A 171 -21.85 87.14 -3.89
CA THR A 171 -21.78 86.33 -2.66
C THR A 171 -22.87 85.26 -2.64
N ALA A 172 -24.08 85.62 -3.01
CA ALA A 172 -25.20 84.67 -3.09
C ALA A 172 -24.93 83.55 -4.10
N ALA A 173 -24.38 83.90 -5.28
CA ALA A 173 -24.00 82.88 -6.28
C ALA A 173 -22.87 81.94 -5.76
N LYS A 174 -21.82 82.45 -5.09
CA LYS A 174 -20.76 81.65 -4.47
C LYS A 174 -21.29 80.74 -3.35
N THR A 175 -22.22 81.27 -2.54
CA THR A 175 -22.89 80.47 -1.50
C THR A 175 -23.73 79.36 -2.07
N ALA A 176 -24.47 79.58 -3.11
CA ALA A 176 -25.26 78.58 -3.79
C ALA A 176 -24.33 77.47 -4.39
N GLU A 177 -23.22 77.84 -5.03
CA GLU A 177 -22.25 76.91 -5.54
C GLU A 177 -21.65 76.07 -4.41
N ALA A 178 -21.23 76.67 -3.29
CA ALA A 178 -20.71 75.95 -2.13
C ALA A 178 -21.73 74.97 -1.56
N ASN A 179 -23.02 75.30 -1.55
CA ASN A 179 -24.09 74.41 -1.09
C ASN A 179 -24.22 73.17 -2.02
N VAL A 180 -24.11 73.35 -3.35
CA VAL A 180 -24.11 72.24 -4.31
C VAL A 180 -22.94 71.33 -4.04
N VAL A 181 -21.72 71.85 -3.86
CA VAL A 181 -20.50 71.05 -3.55
C VAL A 181 -20.66 70.29 -2.22
N ALA A 182 -21.21 70.92 -1.20
CA ALA A 182 -21.48 70.26 0.09
C ALA A 182 -22.46 69.10 -0.07
N GLN A 183 -23.58 69.34 -0.80
CA GLN A 183 -24.56 68.30 -1.03
C GLN A 183 -24.04 67.14 -1.92
N GLN A 184 -23.20 67.45 -2.90
CA GLN A 184 -22.51 66.39 -3.70
C GLN A 184 -21.69 65.46 -2.81
N LYS A 185 -20.96 66.01 -1.76
CA LYS A 185 -20.25 65.20 -0.78
C LYS A 185 -21.21 64.35 0.05
N THR A 186 -22.39 64.90 0.41
CA THR A 186 -23.45 64.18 1.12
C THR A 186 -23.94 63.01 0.29
N VAL A 187 -24.26 63.23 -1.02
CA VAL A 187 -24.64 62.15 -1.93
C VAL A 187 -23.61 61.05 -1.99
N ARG A 188 -22.31 61.39 -2.14
CA ARG A 188 -21.22 60.40 -2.13
C ARG A 188 -21.17 59.61 -0.82
N ALA A 189 -21.36 60.30 0.32
CA ALA A 189 -21.38 59.63 1.63
C ALA A 189 -22.57 58.63 1.73
N MET A 190 -23.74 58.97 1.17
CA MET A 190 -24.90 58.08 1.11
C MET A 190 -24.68 56.90 0.14
N GLU A 191 -24.00 57.13 -0.98
CA GLU A 191 -23.59 56.05 -1.90
C GLU A 191 -22.66 55.03 -1.22
N GLU A 192 -21.69 55.51 -0.41
CA GLU A 192 -20.82 54.61 0.38
C GLU A 192 -21.63 53.86 1.45
N PHE A 193 -22.61 54.51 2.08
CA PHE A 193 -23.50 53.87 3.06
C PHE A 193 -24.35 52.76 2.44
N VAL A 194 -24.89 52.97 1.23
CA VAL A 194 -25.61 51.95 0.45
C VAL A 194 -24.67 50.77 0.15
N ARG A 195 -23.42 51.03 -0.31
CA ARG A 195 -22.43 49.97 -0.56
C ARG A 195 -22.11 49.19 0.70
N ALA A 196 -21.94 49.79 1.84
CA ALA A 196 -21.71 49.13 3.12
C ALA A 196 -22.90 48.26 3.55
N SER A 197 -24.13 48.75 3.36
CA SER A 197 -25.36 48.01 3.64
C SER A 197 -25.51 46.80 2.72
N GLN A 198 -25.22 46.96 1.41
CA GLN A 198 -25.19 45.86 0.43
C GLN A 198 -24.16 44.79 0.81
N ALA A 199 -22.94 45.19 1.15
CA ALA A 199 -21.90 44.24 1.57
C ALA A 199 -22.30 43.43 2.83
N THR A 200 -23.03 44.07 3.75
CA THR A 200 -23.59 43.38 4.93
C THR A 200 -24.64 42.34 4.54
N LEU A 201 -25.55 42.70 3.63
CA LEU A 201 -26.56 41.77 3.08
C LEU A 201 -25.90 40.60 2.35
N ASP A 202 -24.92 40.86 1.48
CA ASP A 202 -24.23 39.85 0.70
C ASP A 202 -23.53 38.83 1.61
N ARG A 203 -22.93 39.30 2.71
CA ARG A 203 -22.34 38.42 3.72
C ARG A 203 -23.38 37.49 4.37
N LEU A 204 -24.55 38.02 4.72
CA LEU A 204 -25.63 37.23 5.33
C LEU A 204 -26.24 36.25 4.32
N LEU A 205 -26.39 36.64 3.05
CA LEU A 205 -26.85 35.75 1.98
C LEU A 205 -25.85 34.61 1.72
N ALA A 206 -24.56 34.89 1.78
CA ALA A 206 -23.52 33.83 1.68
C ALA A 206 -23.62 32.84 2.86
N LEU A 207 -23.91 33.32 4.07
CA LEU A 207 -24.15 32.44 5.23
C LEU A 207 -25.43 31.61 5.06
N GLN A 208 -26.52 32.25 4.55
CA GLN A 208 -27.79 31.56 4.24
C GLN A 208 -27.58 30.45 3.20
N GLY A 209 -26.70 30.65 2.20
CA GLY A 209 -26.35 29.63 1.22
C GLY A 209 -25.79 28.34 1.87
N TYR A 210 -25.19 28.42 3.06
CA TYR A 210 -24.68 27.26 3.80
C TYR A 210 -25.77 26.46 4.55
N GLU A 211 -27.03 26.91 4.53
CA GLU A 211 -28.17 26.08 4.97
C GLU A 211 -28.37 24.87 4.06
N GLN A 212 -27.90 24.96 2.82
CA GLN A 212 -27.88 23.83 1.90
C GLN A 212 -26.52 23.14 1.95
N VAL A 213 -26.51 21.92 2.48
CA VAL A 213 -25.33 21.07 2.51
C VAL A 213 -25.22 20.34 1.18
N THR A 214 -24.10 20.52 0.46
CA THR A 214 -23.88 19.92 -0.87
C THR A 214 -22.63 19.05 -0.89
N ALA A 215 -22.58 18.07 -1.80
CA ALA A 215 -21.43 17.22 -2.03
C ALA A 215 -20.29 17.99 -2.74
N PRO A 216 -19.05 17.94 -2.25
CA PRO A 216 -17.92 18.63 -2.87
C PRO A 216 -17.40 17.93 -4.13
N PHE A 217 -17.59 16.61 -4.27
CA PHE A 217 -17.18 15.78 -5.41
C PHE A 217 -18.10 14.57 -5.56
N ASP A 218 -17.93 13.82 -6.65
CA ASP A 218 -18.67 12.58 -6.92
C ASP A 218 -18.20 11.46 -6.00
N GLY A 219 -19.11 10.76 -5.32
CA GLY A 219 -18.70 9.71 -4.39
C GLY A 219 -19.88 8.95 -3.78
N ILE A 220 -19.60 8.22 -2.72
CA ILE A 220 -20.58 7.47 -1.92
C ILE A 220 -20.55 7.99 -0.49
N ILE A 221 -21.72 8.10 0.13
CA ILE A 221 -21.87 8.42 1.55
C ILE A 221 -21.44 7.19 2.36
N THR A 222 -20.34 7.30 3.09
CA THR A 222 -19.79 6.20 3.90
C THR A 222 -20.23 6.26 5.36
N ALA A 223 -20.57 7.46 5.85
CA ALA A 223 -21.11 7.62 7.20
C ALA A 223 -22.13 8.78 7.25
N ARG A 224 -23.06 8.67 8.21
CA ARG A 224 -24.08 9.65 8.54
C ARG A 224 -24.17 9.77 10.06
N ASN A 225 -23.90 10.96 10.57
CA ASN A 225 -23.81 11.19 12.01
C ASN A 225 -24.92 12.09 12.55
N VAL A 226 -25.91 12.41 11.70
CA VAL A 226 -27.01 13.31 12.08
C VAL A 226 -28.33 12.80 11.55
N ASP A 227 -29.40 13.02 12.33
CA ASP A 227 -30.77 12.71 11.98
C ASP A 227 -31.63 13.99 11.85
N VAL A 228 -32.73 13.89 11.11
CA VAL A 228 -33.69 15.00 10.93
C VAL A 228 -34.22 15.46 12.31
N GLY A 229 -34.24 16.77 12.53
CA GLY A 229 -34.59 17.39 13.81
C GLY A 229 -33.43 17.60 14.77
N ALA A 230 -32.22 17.11 14.46
CA ALA A 230 -31.05 17.35 15.29
C ALA A 230 -30.61 18.82 15.22
N LEU A 231 -30.21 19.38 16.35
CA LEU A 231 -29.58 20.70 16.42
C LEU A 231 -28.13 20.58 15.96
N ILE A 232 -27.76 21.37 14.98
CA ILE A 232 -26.43 21.41 14.38
C ILE A 232 -25.76 22.74 14.77
N SER A 233 -24.52 22.67 15.23
CA SER A 233 -23.70 23.84 15.52
C SER A 233 -22.68 24.06 14.41
N ALA A 234 -22.50 25.30 13.95
CA ALA A 234 -21.47 25.68 12.99
C ALA A 234 -20.03 25.48 13.51
N THR A 235 -19.85 25.28 14.81
CA THR A 235 -18.55 24.97 15.44
C THR A 235 -18.22 23.49 15.51
N GLY A 236 -19.03 22.64 14.86
CA GLY A 236 -18.77 21.20 14.78
C GLY A 236 -19.18 20.40 16.04
N SER A 237 -19.85 21.01 17.02
CA SER A 237 -20.41 20.31 18.17
C SER A 237 -21.87 19.96 17.92
N SER A 238 -22.20 18.71 17.66
CA SER A 238 -23.59 18.26 17.77
C SER A 238 -23.91 18.10 19.25
N LEU A 239 -24.86 18.87 19.77
CA LEU A 239 -25.43 18.70 21.12
C LEU A 239 -26.47 17.56 21.07
N GLY A 240 -26.04 16.38 20.69
CA GLY A 240 -26.81 15.13 20.82
C GLY A 240 -26.08 14.17 21.74
N PRO A 241 -26.78 13.16 22.34
CA PRO A 241 -26.09 12.19 23.16
C PRO A 241 -25.01 11.50 22.34
N ALA A 242 -23.75 11.72 22.71
CA ALA A 242 -22.59 11.13 22.08
C ALA A 242 -22.75 9.59 22.12
N ARG A 243 -23.05 8.98 20.99
CA ARG A 243 -22.89 7.53 20.83
C ARG A 243 -21.39 7.25 20.71
N SER A 244 -20.75 7.16 21.87
CA SER A 244 -19.37 6.73 22.03
C SER A 244 -19.24 5.21 21.85
N ASN A 245 -19.44 4.67 20.66
CA ASN A 245 -19.12 3.27 20.38
C ASN A 245 -18.71 3.09 18.90
N ALA A 246 -17.60 3.70 18.53
CA ALA A 246 -16.78 3.24 17.41
C ALA A 246 -15.36 3.77 17.62
N ALA A 247 -14.61 3.06 18.46
CA ALA A 247 -13.16 3.23 18.54
C ALA A 247 -12.54 2.66 17.27
N GLY A 248 -12.40 3.50 16.24
CA GLY A 248 -11.47 3.29 15.15
C GLY A 248 -10.27 4.22 15.35
N PRO A 249 -9.05 3.84 14.96
CA PRO A 249 -7.89 4.69 15.05
C PRO A 249 -7.95 5.75 13.94
N SER A 250 -8.60 6.87 14.22
CA SER A 250 -8.55 8.05 13.35
C SER A 250 -8.56 9.28 14.24
N ASP A 251 -7.47 10.02 14.18
CA ASP A 251 -7.22 11.31 14.85
C ASP A 251 -8.14 12.45 14.34
N VAL A 252 -9.40 12.14 14.03
CA VAL A 252 -10.38 13.15 13.64
C VAL A 252 -11.21 13.48 14.87
N PRO A 253 -11.28 14.76 15.28
CA PRO A 253 -12.13 15.17 16.39
C PRO A 253 -13.56 14.68 16.14
N SER A 254 -14.04 13.73 16.94
CA SER A 254 -15.39 13.21 16.89
C SER A 254 -16.38 14.31 17.30
N GLY A 255 -16.74 15.20 16.38
CA GLY A 255 -17.64 16.29 16.70
C GLY A 255 -18.08 17.08 15.49
N GLY A 256 -19.30 16.84 15.01
CA GLY A 256 -19.97 17.75 14.10
C GLY A 256 -19.91 17.42 12.62
N GLU A 257 -19.29 16.35 12.19
CA GLU A 257 -19.47 15.90 10.81
C GLU A 257 -20.91 15.41 10.59
N ILE A 258 -21.55 15.88 9.54
CA ILE A 258 -22.91 15.46 9.14
C ILE A 258 -22.83 14.18 8.31
N PHE A 259 -21.98 14.22 7.29
CA PHE A 259 -21.74 13.11 6.37
C PHE A 259 -20.27 12.89 6.15
N ARG A 260 -19.92 11.66 5.79
CA ARG A 260 -18.61 11.31 5.24
C ARG A 260 -18.80 10.86 3.80
N LEU A 261 -18.06 11.45 2.90
CA LEU A 261 -18.11 11.17 1.47
C LEU A 261 -16.78 10.62 1.02
N ALA A 262 -16.78 9.48 0.32
CA ALA A 262 -15.58 8.88 -0.24
C ALA A 262 -15.74 8.61 -1.73
N GLU A 263 -14.68 8.88 -2.49
CA GLU A 263 -14.55 8.47 -3.88
C GLU A 263 -14.16 6.99 -3.93
N ILE A 264 -14.96 6.15 -4.60
CA ILE A 264 -14.71 4.70 -4.67
C ILE A 264 -14.30 4.22 -6.06
N GLY A 265 -14.38 5.07 -7.08
CA GLY A 265 -14.03 4.71 -8.47
C GLY A 265 -12.55 4.35 -8.64
N LYS A 266 -11.72 4.96 -7.82
CA LYS A 266 -10.29 4.69 -7.72
C LYS A 266 -9.90 4.65 -6.24
N LEU A 267 -9.16 3.62 -5.87
CA LEU A 267 -8.77 3.39 -4.48
C LEU A 267 -7.25 3.36 -4.35
N ARG A 268 -6.77 3.62 -3.17
CA ARG A 268 -5.36 3.58 -2.78
C ARG A 268 -5.16 2.49 -1.75
N ILE A 269 -4.10 1.72 -1.90
CA ILE A 269 -3.71 0.72 -0.92
C ILE A 269 -2.42 1.18 -0.26
N LEU A 270 -2.47 1.33 1.04
CA LEU A 270 -1.32 1.70 1.86
C LEU A 270 -0.62 0.43 2.35
N ILE A 271 0.65 0.28 2.01
CA ILE A 271 1.45 -0.91 2.27
C ILE A 271 2.70 -0.50 3.05
N ALA A 272 2.96 -1.18 4.16
CA ALA A 272 4.17 -1.03 4.93
C ALA A 272 5.23 -2.04 4.44
N VAL A 273 6.13 -1.61 3.57
CA VAL A 273 7.19 -2.46 3.00
C VAL A 273 8.37 -2.54 3.96
N PRO A 274 8.77 -3.73 4.44
CA PRO A 274 9.93 -3.87 5.32
C PRO A 274 11.22 -3.34 4.69
N GLN A 275 12.12 -2.79 5.51
CA GLN A 275 13.39 -2.21 5.08
C GLN A 275 14.21 -3.15 4.18
N THR A 276 14.20 -4.45 4.45
CA THR A 276 14.92 -5.47 3.67
C THR A 276 14.45 -5.54 2.22
N ASN A 277 13.18 -5.21 1.96
CA ASN A 277 12.53 -5.32 0.66
C ASN A 277 12.34 -3.95 -0.01
N ALA A 278 12.56 -2.85 0.74
CA ALA A 278 12.36 -1.48 0.25
C ALA A 278 13.15 -1.15 -1.04
N PRO A 279 14.41 -1.60 -1.24
CA PRO A 279 15.16 -1.32 -2.47
C PRO A 279 14.53 -1.95 -3.72
N GLY A 280 13.73 -3.02 -3.56
CA GLY A 280 13.06 -3.73 -4.66
C GLY A 280 11.73 -3.11 -5.10
N VAL A 281 11.19 -2.12 -4.36
CA VAL A 281 9.91 -1.48 -4.67
C VAL A 281 10.17 -0.08 -5.22
N ARG A 282 9.67 0.18 -6.43
CA ARG A 282 9.89 1.43 -7.16
C ARG A 282 8.59 2.05 -7.64
N VAL A 283 8.54 3.38 -7.68
CA VAL A 283 7.43 4.11 -8.30
C VAL A 283 7.29 3.70 -9.76
N GLY A 284 6.05 3.44 -10.18
CA GLY A 284 5.73 2.96 -11.53
C GLY A 284 5.67 1.44 -11.67
N GLN A 285 6.08 0.68 -10.65
CA GLN A 285 6.06 -0.78 -10.66
C GLN A 285 4.61 -1.29 -10.64
N ALA A 286 4.35 -2.33 -11.43
CA ALA A 286 3.07 -3.03 -11.42
C ALA A 286 2.92 -3.86 -10.13
N ALA A 287 1.70 -3.89 -9.62
CA ALA A 287 1.33 -4.68 -8.47
C ALA A 287 0.02 -5.43 -8.76
N THR A 288 -0.08 -6.66 -8.28
CA THR A 288 -1.32 -7.41 -8.32
C THR A 288 -1.95 -7.42 -6.94
N VAL A 289 -3.21 -7.01 -6.87
CA VAL A 289 -3.95 -6.90 -5.62
C VAL A 289 -5.01 -8.00 -5.55
N THR A 290 -5.01 -8.72 -4.45
CA THR A 290 -5.99 -9.75 -4.14
C THR A 290 -6.62 -9.48 -2.79
N VAL A 291 -7.90 -9.78 -2.66
CA VAL A 291 -8.65 -9.63 -1.42
C VAL A 291 -9.23 -10.99 -1.03
N GLN A 292 -9.00 -11.40 0.20
CA GLN A 292 -9.35 -12.75 0.67
C GLN A 292 -10.86 -13.03 0.57
N GLN A 293 -11.69 -12.00 0.71
CA GLN A 293 -13.15 -12.11 0.60
C GLN A 293 -13.64 -12.32 -0.84
N ILE A 294 -12.79 -12.02 -1.84
CA ILE A 294 -13.12 -12.12 -3.27
C ILE A 294 -11.96 -12.83 -4.01
N PRO A 295 -11.71 -14.11 -3.72
CA PRO A 295 -10.47 -14.80 -4.14
C PRO A 295 -10.32 -14.94 -5.65
N ASN A 296 -11.42 -14.87 -6.42
CA ASN A 296 -11.43 -15.04 -7.89
C ASN A 296 -11.15 -13.73 -8.64
N LEU A 297 -11.11 -12.59 -7.97
CA LEU A 297 -10.86 -11.30 -8.59
C LEU A 297 -9.44 -10.82 -8.25
N LYS A 298 -8.67 -10.56 -9.30
CA LYS A 298 -7.36 -9.90 -9.20
C LYS A 298 -7.50 -8.48 -9.75
N PHE A 299 -7.02 -7.52 -9.00
CA PHE A 299 -7.01 -6.12 -9.42
C PHE A 299 -5.59 -5.73 -9.79
N ASN A 300 -5.44 -5.05 -10.91
CA ASN A 300 -4.16 -4.50 -11.32
C ASN A 300 -3.96 -3.15 -10.65
N GLY A 301 -2.87 -3.03 -9.93
CA GLY A 301 -2.44 -1.80 -9.29
C GLY A 301 -1.10 -1.34 -9.82
N LYS A 302 -0.76 -0.11 -9.50
CA LYS A 302 0.54 0.50 -9.80
C LYS A 302 1.04 1.27 -8.59
N VAL A 303 2.32 1.10 -8.27
CA VAL A 303 2.98 1.93 -7.25
C VAL A 303 3.03 3.36 -7.73
N THR A 304 2.33 4.26 -7.06
CA THR A 304 2.27 5.69 -7.42
C THR A 304 3.23 6.51 -6.59
N ARG A 305 3.41 6.16 -5.32
CA ARG A 305 4.25 6.90 -4.39
C ARG A 305 4.90 5.99 -3.36
N THR A 306 6.03 6.46 -2.84
CA THR A 306 6.67 5.92 -1.64
C THR A 306 7.03 7.09 -0.73
N SER A 307 7.06 6.88 0.58
CA SER A 307 7.39 7.94 1.55
C SER A 307 8.83 8.46 1.43
N SER A 308 9.70 7.77 0.67
CA SER A 308 11.13 8.08 0.56
C SER A 308 11.88 8.16 1.89
N SER A 309 11.23 7.76 2.98
CA SER A 309 11.78 7.67 4.34
C SER A 309 11.23 6.42 5.01
N LEU A 310 12.03 5.81 5.86
CA LEU A 310 11.59 4.69 6.69
C LEU A 310 10.97 5.23 7.97
N ASP A 311 9.87 4.63 8.38
CA ASP A 311 9.34 4.82 9.72
C ASP A 311 10.31 4.21 10.73
N ALA A 312 10.70 5.00 11.75
CA ALA A 312 11.76 4.62 12.69
C ALA A 312 11.31 3.51 13.67
N GLN A 313 10.02 3.41 13.96
CA GLN A 313 9.47 2.42 14.90
C GLN A 313 9.24 1.08 14.23
N SER A 314 8.56 1.09 13.08
CA SER A 314 8.20 -0.13 12.33
C SER A 314 9.30 -0.59 11.37
N ARG A 315 10.28 0.26 11.05
CA ARG A 315 11.32 0.05 10.03
C ARG A 315 10.72 -0.33 8.68
N THR A 316 9.66 0.33 8.29
CA THR A 316 8.96 0.10 7.03
C THR A 316 8.94 1.34 6.15
N LEU A 317 8.90 1.13 4.83
CA LEU A 317 8.68 2.15 3.82
C LEU A 317 7.18 2.16 3.48
N LEU A 318 6.50 3.27 3.76
CA LEU A 318 5.11 3.44 3.33
C LEU A 318 5.06 3.57 1.80
N THR A 319 4.31 2.68 1.18
CA THR A 319 4.14 2.61 -0.27
C THR A 319 2.66 2.69 -0.62
N GLU A 320 2.32 3.53 -1.58
CA GLU A 320 0.97 3.69 -2.10
C GLU A 320 0.83 2.97 -3.44
N VAL A 321 -0.20 2.14 -3.54
CA VAL A 321 -0.59 1.46 -4.78
C VAL A 321 -1.98 1.91 -5.16
N ASP A 322 -2.12 2.58 -6.30
CA ASP A 322 -3.42 2.97 -6.84
C ASP A 322 -4.02 1.81 -7.63
N VAL A 323 -5.33 1.63 -7.46
CA VAL A 323 -6.12 0.57 -8.09
C VAL A 323 -7.41 1.15 -8.64
N ASP A 324 -7.72 0.89 -9.90
CA ASP A 324 -8.99 1.27 -10.49
C ASP A 324 -10.10 0.30 -10.04
N ASN A 325 -11.23 0.83 -9.63
CA ASN A 325 -12.37 0.08 -9.07
C ASN A 325 -13.70 0.47 -9.74
N PRO A 326 -13.82 0.32 -11.07
CA PRO A 326 -15.02 0.77 -11.79
C PRO A 326 -16.29 0.01 -11.38
N ALA A 327 -16.15 -1.26 -11.01
CA ALA A 327 -17.27 -2.08 -10.56
C ALA A 327 -17.67 -1.84 -9.09
N GLY A 328 -16.87 -1.10 -8.30
CA GLY A 328 -17.10 -0.88 -6.88
C GLY A 328 -16.94 -2.15 -6.02
N ALA A 329 -16.23 -3.16 -6.51
CA ALA A 329 -16.05 -4.42 -5.79
C ALA A 329 -15.09 -4.31 -4.59
N LEU A 330 -14.11 -3.41 -4.69
CA LEU A 330 -13.26 -3.04 -3.55
C LEU A 330 -13.95 -1.96 -2.73
N LEU A 331 -13.98 -2.16 -1.42
CA LEU A 331 -14.52 -1.18 -0.48
C LEU A 331 -13.39 -0.59 0.38
N PRO A 332 -13.42 0.71 0.68
CA PRO A 332 -12.55 1.31 1.68
C PRO A 332 -12.64 0.56 3.01
N GLY A 333 -11.50 0.36 3.67
CA GLY A 333 -11.41 -0.43 4.92
C GLY A 333 -11.17 -1.92 4.72
N MET A 334 -11.21 -2.44 3.48
CA MET A 334 -10.83 -3.82 3.22
C MET A 334 -9.32 -4.03 3.40
N TYR A 335 -8.97 -5.26 3.80
CA TYR A 335 -7.59 -5.72 3.87
C TYR A 335 -7.23 -6.44 2.58
N ALA A 336 -6.19 -5.98 1.92
CA ALA A 336 -5.73 -6.52 0.65
C ALA A 336 -4.33 -7.12 0.77
N LEU A 337 -4.06 -8.15 -0.02
CA LEU A 337 -2.72 -8.69 -0.24
C LEU A 337 -2.21 -8.16 -1.57
N VAL A 338 -1.07 -7.52 -1.53
CA VAL A 338 -0.44 -6.92 -2.71
C VAL A 338 0.83 -7.66 -3.05
N SER A 339 0.89 -8.18 -4.25
CA SER A 339 2.03 -8.88 -4.81
C SER A 339 2.83 -7.96 -5.72
N PHE A 340 4.11 -7.85 -5.44
CA PHE A 340 5.10 -7.15 -6.26
C PHE A 340 6.07 -8.16 -6.86
N ILE A 341 6.42 -7.99 -8.11
CA ILE A 341 7.54 -8.72 -8.73
C ILE A 341 8.79 -7.87 -8.52
N THR A 342 9.70 -8.36 -7.68
CA THR A 342 10.96 -7.68 -7.36
C THR A 342 12.14 -8.39 -8.00
N ASP A 343 13.09 -7.63 -8.53
CA ASP A 343 14.32 -8.15 -9.09
C ASP A 343 15.27 -8.64 -7.99
N ARG A 344 15.87 -9.80 -8.23
CA ARG A 344 16.96 -10.36 -7.43
C ARG A 344 18.25 -10.30 -8.24
N PRO A 345 19.12 -9.31 -8.03
CA PRO A 345 20.34 -9.16 -8.81
C PRO A 345 21.31 -10.35 -8.62
N ASP A 346 21.29 -10.98 -7.48
CA ASP A 346 22.07 -12.20 -7.18
C ASP A 346 21.14 -13.34 -6.74
N PRO A 347 20.58 -14.10 -7.71
CA PRO A 347 19.68 -15.19 -7.38
C PRO A 347 20.43 -16.33 -6.71
N PRO A 348 19.94 -16.88 -5.58
CA PRO A 348 20.57 -17.98 -4.87
C PRO A 348 20.55 -19.27 -5.71
N PHE A 349 21.28 -20.25 -5.25
CA PHE A 349 21.22 -21.59 -5.84
C PHE A 349 20.05 -22.36 -5.26
N LEU A 350 19.45 -23.21 -6.09
CA LEU A 350 18.41 -24.17 -5.70
C LEU A 350 18.98 -25.58 -5.75
N VAL A 351 18.78 -26.30 -4.67
CA VAL A 351 19.10 -27.71 -4.54
C VAL A 351 17.89 -28.45 -3.96
N PRO A 352 17.68 -29.73 -4.30
CA PRO A 352 16.66 -30.52 -3.61
C PRO A 352 16.91 -30.56 -2.11
N ASP A 353 15.86 -30.45 -1.29
CA ASP A 353 15.99 -30.50 0.18
C ASP A 353 16.65 -31.78 0.68
N ALA A 354 16.36 -32.91 0.00
CA ALA A 354 16.99 -34.22 0.26
C ALA A 354 18.54 -34.27 0.12
N ALA A 355 19.16 -33.23 -0.44
CA ALA A 355 20.61 -33.14 -0.56
C ALA A 355 21.30 -32.54 0.69
N LEU A 356 20.53 -31.86 1.57
CA LEU A 356 21.06 -31.19 2.74
C LEU A 356 21.42 -32.20 3.84
N VAL A 357 22.66 -32.15 4.33
CA VAL A 357 23.12 -32.94 5.47
C VAL A 357 23.48 -31.99 6.60
N VAL A 358 22.90 -32.23 7.77
CA VAL A 358 23.27 -31.47 8.97
C VAL A 358 24.32 -32.28 9.76
N LYS A 359 25.53 -31.76 9.80
CA LYS A 359 26.66 -32.34 10.61
C LYS A 359 26.87 -31.49 11.87
N SER A 360 27.68 -31.99 12.78
CA SER A 360 28.09 -31.25 13.98
C SER A 360 28.84 -29.95 13.66
N SER A 361 29.41 -29.83 12.45
CA SER A 361 30.08 -28.64 11.92
C SER A 361 29.12 -27.65 11.25
N GLY A 362 27.81 -27.97 11.12
CA GLY A 362 26.80 -27.17 10.43
C GLY A 362 26.21 -27.85 9.20
N PRO A 363 25.36 -27.10 8.45
CA PRO A 363 24.75 -27.59 7.21
C PRO A 363 25.80 -27.74 6.11
N VAL A 364 25.81 -28.90 5.46
CA VAL A 364 26.76 -29.25 4.37
C VAL A 364 26.00 -29.91 3.22
N LEU A 365 26.56 -29.81 2.02
CA LEU A 365 26.11 -30.54 0.84
C LEU A 365 27.25 -31.48 0.37
N ALA A 366 26.88 -32.68 -0.03
CA ALA A 366 27.81 -33.61 -0.64
C ALA A 366 27.95 -33.26 -2.14
N VAL A 367 28.96 -32.44 -2.45
CA VAL A 367 29.26 -32.01 -3.83
C VAL A 367 30.00 -33.12 -4.53
N LEU A 368 29.59 -33.45 -5.74
CA LEU A 368 30.18 -34.51 -6.57
C LEU A 368 31.17 -33.89 -7.54
N LEU A 369 32.45 -34.06 -7.26
CA LEU A 369 33.55 -33.56 -8.08
C LEU A 369 33.97 -34.59 -9.14
N PRO A 370 34.30 -34.18 -10.38
CA PRO A 370 34.90 -35.08 -11.34
C PRO A 370 36.25 -35.57 -10.87
N LEU A 371 36.62 -36.81 -11.20
CA LEU A 371 37.90 -37.39 -10.85
C LEU A 371 39.03 -36.70 -11.59
N THR A 372 40.14 -36.47 -10.89
CA THR A 372 41.41 -36.05 -11.52
C THR A 372 42.02 -37.18 -12.35
N LEU A 373 42.92 -36.86 -13.27
CA LEU A 373 43.60 -37.88 -14.14
C LEU A 373 44.29 -38.97 -13.32
N ASP A 374 44.94 -38.62 -12.21
CA ASP A 374 45.63 -39.58 -11.32
C ASP A 374 44.63 -40.48 -10.59
N GLU A 375 43.48 -39.95 -10.18
CA GLU A 375 42.41 -40.73 -9.55
C GLU A 375 41.71 -41.65 -10.54
N GLN A 376 41.55 -41.25 -11.78
CA GLN A 376 41.03 -42.11 -12.86
C GLN A 376 41.97 -43.29 -13.14
N GLN A 377 43.26 -43.05 -13.17
CA GLN A 377 44.29 -44.14 -13.34
C GLN A 377 44.26 -45.10 -12.16
N LYS A 378 44.18 -44.64 -10.93
CA LYS A 378 44.05 -45.47 -9.73
C LYS A 378 42.78 -46.30 -9.73
N ALA A 379 41.65 -45.69 -10.02
CA ALA A 379 40.35 -46.36 -10.09
C ALA A 379 40.31 -47.43 -11.21
N SER A 380 40.99 -47.17 -12.35
CA SER A 380 41.14 -48.16 -13.41
C SER A 380 42.06 -49.33 -12.98
N ALA A 381 43.15 -49.06 -12.23
CA ALA A 381 44.04 -50.08 -11.69
C ALA A 381 43.36 -50.95 -10.60
N GLU A 382 42.36 -50.42 -9.91
CA GLU A 382 41.51 -51.11 -8.93
C GLU A 382 40.40 -51.94 -9.58
N GLY A 383 40.31 -51.95 -10.90
CA GLY A 383 39.42 -52.86 -11.66
C GLY A 383 38.00 -52.26 -11.94
N ILE A 384 37.82 -50.95 -11.81
CA ILE A 384 36.57 -50.30 -12.18
C ILE A 384 36.46 -50.22 -13.71
N ASP A 385 35.37 -50.76 -14.26
CA ASP A 385 35.11 -50.77 -15.70
C ASP A 385 35.11 -49.32 -16.29
N PRO A 386 35.76 -49.09 -17.45
CA PRO A 386 35.84 -47.79 -18.09
C PRO A 386 34.50 -47.11 -18.35
N ALA A 387 33.43 -47.88 -18.64
CA ALA A 387 32.07 -47.33 -18.82
C ALA A 387 31.46 -46.82 -17.49
N THR A 388 31.86 -47.46 -16.37
CA THR A 388 31.47 -47.04 -15.01
C THR A 388 32.29 -45.84 -14.53
N LEU A 389 33.57 -45.78 -14.90
CA LEU A 389 34.51 -44.75 -14.50
C LEU A 389 34.04 -43.35 -14.94
N ALA A 390 33.41 -43.23 -16.10
CA ALA A 390 32.86 -41.96 -16.58
C ALA A 390 31.76 -41.37 -15.65
N ARG A 391 31.14 -42.22 -14.83
CA ARG A 391 30.09 -41.86 -13.87
C ARG A 391 30.52 -41.80 -12.44
N VAL A 392 31.77 -42.12 -12.17
CA VAL A 392 32.32 -42.05 -10.82
C VAL A 392 32.68 -40.61 -10.50
N ARG A 393 32.28 -40.17 -9.31
CA ARG A 393 32.57 -38.85 -8.76
C ARG A 393 33.19 -38.99 -7.39
N ARG A 394 34.01 -38.02 -7.00
CA ARG A 394 34.53 -37.90 -5.64
C ARG A 394 33.62 -37.01 -4.81
N VAL A 395 33.25 -37.45 -3.64
CA VAL A 395 32.44 -36.69 -2.69
C VAL A 395 33.28 -35.65 -1.97
N HIS A 396 32.81 -34.44 -1.92
CA HIS A 396 33.38 -33.39 -1.10
C HIS A 396 32.25 -32.70 -0.31
N PHE A 397 32.31 -32.70 1.02
CA PHE A 397 31.35 -32.01 1.86
C PHE A 397 31.66 -30.52 1.93
N GLN A 398 30.85 -29.73 1.30
CA GLN A 398 30.97 -28.27 1.28
C GLN A 398 29.99 -27.64 2.27
N THR A 399 30.52 -26.82 3.19
CA THR A 399 29.68 -26.02 4.08
C THR A 399 28.94 -24.99 3.28
N VAL A 400 27.65 -24.86 3.54
CA VAL A 400 26.75 -23.96 2.80
C VAL A 400 25.92 -23.08 3.74
N ALA A 401 25.46 -21.93 3.24
CA ALA A 401 24.51 -21.07 3.93
C ALA A 401 23.11 -21.32 3.39
N PRO A 402 22.24 -22.07 4.08
CA PRO A 402 20.87 -22.29 3.63
C PRO A 402 20.06 -21.00 3.72
N GLY A 403 19.17 -20.80 2.74
CA GLY A 403 18.22 -19.70 2.66
C GLY A 403 16.79 -20.17 2.95
N ARG A 404 15.86 -19.87 2.02
CA ARG A 404 14.46 -20.29 2.14
C ARG A 404 14.29 -21.75 1.77
N ASP A 405 13.47 -22.44 2.54
CA ASP A 405 13.03 -23.80 2.26
C ASP A 405 11.63 -23.74 1.61
N TYR A 406 11.52 -24.38 0.41
CA TYR A 406 10.25 -24.50 -0.33
C TYR A 406 9.62 -25.89 -0.17
N GLY A 407 10.18 -26.75 0.69
CA GLY A 407 9.71 -28.11 0.97
C GLY A 407 10.18 -29.18 -0.03
N ILE A 408 10.45 -28.82 -1.27
CA ILE A 408 11.00 -29.71 -2.32
C ILE A 408 12.40 -29.26 -2.72
N GLU A 409 12.63 -27.96 -2.77
CA GLU A 409 13.89 -27.31 -3.10
C GLU A 409 14.28 -26.35 -1.98
N LEU A 410 15.55 -26.26 -1.69
CA LEU A 410 16.15 -25.38 -0.69
C LEU A 410 17.02 -24.35 -1.39
N GLU A 411 16.88 -23.09 -0.98
CA GLU A 411 17.82 -22.03 -1.40
C GLU A 411 19.14 -22.15 -0.67
N ILE A 412 20.24 -22.00 -1.41
CA ILE A 412 21.59 -21.87 -0.87
C ILE A 412 22.11 -20.49 -1.26
N LEU A 413 22.42 -19.69 -0.24
CA LEU A 413 22.86 -18.31 -0.42
C LEU A 413 24.34 -18.21 -0.79
N ASP A 414 25.15 -19.12 -0.25
CA ASP A 414 26.60 -19.14 -0.47
C ASP A 414 27.16 -20.57 -0.36
N GLY A 415 28.32 -20.79 -0.96
CA GLY A 415 29.04 -22.06 -0.87
C GLY A 415 28.91 -22.94 -2.10
N LEU A 416 28.22 -22.57 -3.17
CA LEU A 416 28.05 -23.34 -4.40
C LEU A 416 28.48 -22.59 -5.66
N LYS A 417 28.68 -23.35 -6.74
CA LYS A 417 28.94 -22.82 -8.08
C LYS A 417 27.92 -23.38 -9.09
N VAL A 418 27.65 -22.64 -10.11
CA VAL A 418 26.76 -23.08 -11.20
C VAL A 418 27.31 -24.35 -11.85
N GLY A 419 26.45 -25.34 -12.05
CA GLY A 419 26.79 -26.57 -12.76
C GLY A 419 27.47 -27.65 -11.86
N GLN A 420 27.61 -27.40 -10.56
CA GLN A 420 27.99 -28.48 -9.63
C GLN A 420 26.84 -29.48 -9.50
N GLU A 421 27.21 -30.75 -9.26
CA GLU A 421 26.27 -31.82 -8.93
C GLU A 421 26.32 -32.09 -7.43
N VAL A 422 25.17 -32.30 -6.80
CA VAL A 422 25.05 -32.66 -5.38
C VAL A 422 24.41 -34.04 -5.24
N ALA A 423 24.85 -34.83 -4.27
CA ALA A 423 24.25 -36.13 -3.97
C ALA A 423 22.92 -35.92 -3.25
N MET A 424 21.88 -36.64 -3.70
CA MET A 424 20.57 -36.71 -3.04
C MET A 424 20.57 -37.90 -2.07
N ASP A 425 19.90 -37.74 -0.94
CA ASP A 425 19.76 -38.77 0.11
C ASP A 425 21.13 -39.45 0.46
N PRO A 426 22.14 -38.68 0.85
CA PRO A 426 23.46 -39.25 1.13
C PRO A 426 23.38 -40.21 2.31
N THR A 427 23.60 -41.51 2.02
CA THR A 427 23.67 -42.58 3.02
C THR A 427 24.99 -42.54 3.75
N ASP A 428 25.16 -43.37 4.83
CA ASP A 428 26.41 -43.51 5.58
C ASP A 428 27.63 -43.93 4.72
N ALA A 429 27.36 -44.44 3.51
CA ALA A 429 28.40 -44.77 2.54
C ALA A 429 29.00 -43.53 1.84
N VAL A 430 28.32 -42.38 1.90
CA VAL A 430 28.78 -41.12 1.33
C VAL A 430 29.66 -40.41 2.37
N GLN A 431 30.97 -40.63 2.32
CA GLN A 431 31.94 -40.01 3.21
C GLN A 431 32.82 -39.01 2.45
N GLU A 432 33.51 -38.13 3.18
CA GLU A 432 34.49 -37.21 2.59
C GLU A 432 35.55 -37.96 1.81
N GLY A 433 35.77 -37.59 0.55
CA GLY A 433 36.75 -38.22 -0.34
C GLY A 433 36.31 -39.58 -0.92
N ALA A 434 35.15 -40.13 -0.54
CA ALA A 434 34.67 -41.40 -1.07
C ALA A 434 34.35 -41.30 -2.57
N LEU A 435 34.59 -42.40 -3.29
CA LEU A 435 34.16 -42.53 -4.67
C LEU A 435 32.71 -43.07 -4.73
N VAL A 436 31.86 -42.40 -5.46
CA VAL A 436 30.46 -42.76 -5.66
C VAL A 436 30.13 -42.82 -7.16
N GLN A 437 29.24 -43.68 -7.54
CA GLN A 437 28.75 -43.77 -8.92
C GLN A 437 27.41 -43.04 -9.04
N VAL A 438 27.32 -42.10 -9.98
CA VAL A 438 26.07 -41.38 -10.25
C VAL A 438 25.09 -42.28 -11.02
N ALA A 439 23.87 -42.42 -10.52
CA ALA A 439 22.81 -43.17 -11.15
C ALA A 439 22.41 -42.54 -12.51
N SER A 440 22.10 -43.43 -13.48
CA SER A 440 21.64 -42.95 -14.80
C SER A 440 20.24 -42.32 -14.68
N PRO A 441 19.94 -41.20 -15.36
CA PRO A 441 18.62 -40.49 -15.25
C PRO A 441 17.43 -41.39 -15.62
N ASN A 442 17.61 -42.50 -16.35
CA ASN A 442 16.56 -43.44 -16.70
C ASN A 442 16.14 -44.41 -15.56
N SER A 443 16.93 -44.54 -14.49
CA SER A 443 16.56 -45.41 -13.37
C SER A 443 15.50 -44.78 -12.44
N ASN A 444 15.44 -43.47 -12.37
CA ASN A 444 14.48 -42.74 -11.49
C ASN A 444 13.03 -42.78 -12.01
N GLN A 445 12.79 -42.88 -13.33
CA GLN A 445 11.45 -43.05 -13.86
C GLN A 445 10.86 -44.45 -13.64
N ALA A 446 11.69 -45.44 -13.51
CA ALA A 446 11.29 -46.80 -13.18
C ALA A 446 10.93 -46.97 -11.70
N ALA A 447 11.67 -46.35 -10.80
CA ALA A 447 11.43 -46.40 -9.35
C ALA A 447 10.17 -45.60 -8.96
N ALA A 448 9.94 -44.39 -9.55
CA ALA A 448 8.76 -43.59 -9.32
C ALA A 448 7.46 -44.25 -9.84
N LYS A 449 7.55 -45.06 -10.91
CA LYS A 449 6.39 -45.82 -11.40
C LYS A 449 6.12 -47.09 -10.57
N ALA A 450 7.08 -47.61 -9.84
CA ALA A 450 6.91 -48.75 -8.95
C ALA A 450 6.23 -48.32 -7.61
N SER A 451 6.55 -47.16 -7.06
CA SER A 451 5.94 -46.65 -5.81
C SER A 451 4.54 -46.07 -5.95
N GLN A 452 4.04 -45.88 -7.18
CA GLN A 452 2.64 -45.48 -7.45
C GLN A 452 1.70 -46.68 -7.63
N LYS A 453 2.21 -47.92 -7.50
CA LYS A 453 1.43 -49.15 -7.71
C LYS A 453 1.25 -49.99 -6.43
N GLU A 454 1.71 -49.50 -5.31
CA GLU A 454 1.34 -49.96 -3.97
C GLU A 454 0.49 -48.91 -3.26
#